data_aa4f48a18e70b978b0f69a74e7af5155
#
_entry.id   aa4f48a18e70b978b0f69a74e7af5155
#
_cell.length_a   1.000
_cell.length_b   1.000
_cell.length_c   1.000
_cell.angle_alpha   90.00
_cell.angle_beta   90.00
_cell.angle_gamma   90.00
#
_symmetry.space_group_name_H-M   'P 1'
#
loop_
_entity.id
_entity.type
_entity.pdbx_description
1 polymer ?
#
loop_
_entity_poly.entity_id
_entity_poly.type
_entity_poly.pdbx_seq_one_letter_code
_entity_poly.pdbx_strand_id
1 'polypeptide(L)'
;MPRLYWQKKDPPLSLPAELYLDSIAFPSPQIPRDSAVEDQLILGENLAVMQALLPGYENKFDLIYADPPFFTNRHYATRIGRGEDSRKPEEWQMGDGYPDAWESLDDYLDMLYPRLAAMYRLLSPQGTLYLHLDWHADAYARILLDEIFGADHLLNEIIWIYHGPSPIRRAFNRKHDTILAYTKTNDYIFNVDDVRLPYAENTVQTFHSSPKAGFGKVPDLARGKVPEDWWYFPVVARLHRERTGYPTQKPAALLERIIRASSNPGSLVGDFFGGSGTTAFTASKLGRKFILSDSSWRAIHTTRLRLLSIASRPFQIYHEKRFAPANAIPTTNPTAGQLSLSQTKDGFRVRLDDELVKGLDYWEIDPDWNREYFRCQFFASRSFRQEGITPEIIASGASIGEEMAVRLVYADGSQKSYVVLVPGKSA
;
A
#
# COMPACT_ATOMS: atom_id res chain seq x y z
N MET A 1 -6.99 18.52 -29.08
CA MET A 1 -7.31 18.23 -27.67
C MET A 1 -7.01 19.48 -26.86
N PRO A 2 -7.81 19.80 -25.83
CA PRO A 2 -7.46 20.85 -24.88
C PRO A 2 -6.17 20.46 -24.15
N ARG A 3 -5.34 21.46 -23.84
CA ARG A 3 -4.09 21.29 -23.10
C ARG A 3 -4.03 22.32 -21.99
N LEU A 4 -3.51 21.94 -20.84
CA LEU A 4 -3.18 22.88 -19.79
C LEU A 4 -1.78 23.44 -20.02
N TYR A 5 -1.64 24.75 -19.84
CA TYR A 5 -0.36 25.45 -19.94
C TYR A 5 -0.11 26.21 -18.63
N TRP A 6 1.06 25.99 -18.04
CA TRP A 6 1.56 26.74 -16.91
C TRP A 6 3.09 26.83 -16.99
N GLN A 7 3.69 27.70 -16.19
CA GLN A 7 5.08 28.14 -16.40
C GLN A 7 6.12 27.01 -16.28
N LYS A 8 5.90 26.01 -15.42
CA LYS A 8 6.86 24.93 -15.14
C LYS A 8 6.40 23.55 -15.65
N LYS A 9 5.52 23.51 -16.65
CA LYS A 9 4.94 22.27 -17.16
C LYS A 9 5.96 21.22 -17.57
N ASP A 10 7.12 21.64 -18.09
CA ASP A 10 8.20 20.77 -18.52
C ASP A 10 9.36 20.88 -17.50
N PRO A 11 9.24 20.31 -16.29
CA PRO A 11 10.30 20.38 -15.30
C PRO A 11 11.53 19.59 -15.78
N PRO A 12 12.74 19.92 -15.31
CA PRO A 12 13.91 19.10 -15.54
C PRO A 12 13.64 17.67 -15.05
N LEU A 13 14.17 16.68 -15.78
CA LEU A 13 14.03 15.28 -15.40
C LEU A 13 14.49 15.07 -13.96
N SER A 14 13.63 14.48 -13.14
CA SER A 14 14.02 14.05 -11.81
C SER A 14 15.14 13.01 -11.92
N LEU A 15 16.14 13.12 -11.07
CA LEU A 15 17.18 12.09 -10.98
C LEU A 15 16.57 10.81 -10.37
N PRO A 16 16.99 9.64 -10.88
CA PRO A 16 16.56 8.37 -10.30
C PRO A 16 17.05 8.24 -8.87
N ALA A 17 16.23 7.63 -8.02
CA ALA A 17 16.61 7.31 -6.65
C ALA A 17 17.73 6.26 -6.62
N GLU A 18 18.67 6.43 -5.69
CA GLU A 18 19.59 5.37 -5.30
C GLU A 18 18.89 4.50 -4.24
N LEU A 19 18.54 3.25 -4.61
CA LEU A 19 17.77 2.33 -3.78
C LEU A 19 18.67 1.31 -3.10
N TYR A 20 18.50 1.13 -1.79
CA TYR A 20 19.17 0.13 -0.98
C TYR A 20 18.19 -0.92 -0.50
N LEU A 21 18.55 -2.19 -0.60
CA LEU A 21 17.80 -3.25 0.04
C LEU A 21 18.03 -3.20 1.55
N ASP A 22 16.99 -2.84 2.30
CA ASP A 22 17.01 -2.81 3.77
C ASP A 22 16.74 -4.21 4.35
N SER A 23 15.68 -4.84 3.84
CA SER A 23 15.28 -6.14 4.36
C SER A 23 14.44 -6.95 3.37
N ILE A 24 14.39 -8.25 3.62
CA ILE A 24 13.42 -9.17 3.01
C ILE A 24 12.57 -9.74 4.14
N ALA A 25 11.26 -9.61 4.04
CA ALA A 25 10.32 -10.20 4.97
C ALA A 25 9.81 -11.55 4.45
N PHE A 26 9.92 -12.57 5.30
CA PHE A 26 9.36 -13.90 5.09
C PHE A 26 8.19 -14.07 6.06
N PRO A 27 6.94 -13.87 5.64
CA PRO A 27 5.79 -13.83 6.53
C PRO A 27 5.47 -15.14 7.25
N SER A 28 6.13 -16.22 6.88
CA SER A 28 5.98 -17.53 7.54
C SER A 28 7.34 -18.21 7.66
N PRO A 29 7.64 -18.86 8.81
CA PRO A 29 8.84 -19.65 8.99
C PRO A 29 8.99 -20.84 8.04
N GLN A 30 7.88 -21.29 7.43
CA GLN A 30 7.88 -22.38 6.45
C GLN A 30 8.34 -21.96 5.05
N ILE A 31 8.41 -20.66 4.76
CA ILE A 31 8.88 -20.17 3.47
C ILE A 31 10.41 -20.27 3.43
N PRO A 32 10.98 -21.00 2.45
CA PRO A 32 12.43 -21.08 2.29
C PRO A 32 13.04 -19.69 2.06
N ARG A 33 14.20 -19.42 2.68
CA ARG A 33 14.87 -18.11 2.59
C ARG A 33 15.55 -17.84 1.24
N ASP A 34 15.67 -18.85 0.41
CA ASP A 34 16.13 -18.79 -0.98
C ASP A 34 14.99 -18.67 -2.00
N SER A 35 13.73 -18.55 -1.52
CA SER A 35 12.58 -18.32 -2.38
C SER A 35 12.75 -17.05 -3.20
N ALA A 36 12.31 -17.07 -4.47
CA ALA A 36 12.27 -15.88 -5.29
C ALA A 36 11.36 -14.79 -4.68
N VAL A 37 11.84 -13.57 -4.62
CA VAL A 37 11.12 -12.43 -4.03
C VAL A 37 10.93 -11.37 -5.11
N GLU A 38 9.67 -11.13 -5.47
CA GLU A 38 9.30 -10.23 -6.57
C GLU A 38 8.50 -9.01 -6.09
N ASP A 39 7.85 -9.13 -4.93
CA ASP A 39 7.03 -8.08 -4.33
C ASP A 39 7.93 -7.06 -3.61
N GLN A 40 7.64 -5.74 -3.77
CA GLN A 40 8.51 -4.68 -3.25
C GLN A 40 7.72 -3.59 -2.53
N LEU A 41 8.25 -3.17 -1.38
CA LEU A 41 7.90 -1.93 -0.68
C LEU A 41 9.11 -0.98 -0.77
N ILE A 42 8.89 0.27 -1.13
CA ILE A 42 9.98 1.23 -1.34
C ILE A 42 9.71 2.51 -0.56
N LEU A 43 10.53 2.79 0.45
CA LEU A 43 10.55 4.07 1.14
C LEU A 43 11.35 5.08 0.31
N GLY A 44 10.67 6.05 -0.28
CA GLY A 44 11.32 7.04 -1.13
C GLY A 44 10.33 8.03 -1.76
N GLU A 45 10.87 9.07 -2.37
CA GLU A 45 10.11 10.02 -3.16
C GLU A 45 9.67 9.34 -4.46
N ASN A 46 8.37 9.33 -4.72
CA ASN A 46 7.78 8.47 -5.74
C ASN A 46 8.23 8.76 -7.17
N LEU A 47 8.48 10.01 -7.56
CA LEU A 47 8.98 10.32 -8.91
C LEU A 47 10.40 9.80 -9.10
N ALA A 48 11.28 10.01 -8.11
CA ALA A 48 12.65 9.50 -8.13
C ALA A 48 12.68 7.95 -8.11
N VAL A 49 11.78 7.33 -7.34
CA VAL A 49 11.58 5.87 -7.31
C VAL A 49 11.11 5.36 -8.67
N MET A 50 10.08 5.97 -9.29
CA MET A 50 9.62 5.59 -10.62
C MET A 50 10.72 5.72 -11.67
N GLN A 51 11.54 6.77 -11.62
CA GLN A 51 12.70 6.92 -12.51
C GLN A 51 13.75 5.81 -12.31
N ALA A 52 13.98 5.39 -11.06
CA ALA A 52 14.89 4.28 -10.76
C ALA A 52 14.35 2.92 -11.24
N LEU A 53 13.03 2.76 -11.26
CA LEU A 53 12.38 1.54 -11.75
C LEU A 53 12.34 1.43 -13.29
N LEU A 54 12.33 2.53 -14.02
CA LEU A 54 12.18 2.52 -15.48
C LEU A 54 13.14 1.55 -16.21
N PRO A 55 14.45 1.47 -15.90
CA PRO A 55 15.35 0.57 -16.63
C PRO A 55 14.94 -0.92 -16.60
N GLY A 56 14.27 -1.35 -15.50
CA GLY A 56 13.85 -2.75 -15.34
C GLY A 56 12.35 -2.98 -15.53
N TYR A 57 11.54 -1.95 -15.39
CA TYR A 57 10.07 -2.08 -15.30
C TYR A 57 9.31 -1.24 -16.33
N GLU A 58 9.96 -0.60 -17.30
CA GLU A 58 9.25 0.07 -18.40
C GLU A 58 8.36 -0.92 -19.14
N ASN A 59 7.09 -0.57 -19.35
CA ASN A 59 6.08 -1.42 -19.98
C ASN A 59 5.80 -2.75 -19.25
N LYS A 60 5.87 -2.78 -17.91
CA LYS A 60 5.69 -4.02 -17.12
C LYS A 60 4.44 -4.06 -16.24
N PHE A 61 3.90 -2.92 -15.84
CA PHE A 61 2.76 -2.89 -14.93
C PHE A 61 1.45 -3.08 -15.68
N ASP A 62 0.67 -4.11 -15.33
CA ASP A 62 -0.65 -4.33 -15.91
C ASP A 62 -1.71 -3.43 -15.28
N LEU A 63 -1.48 -2.99 -14.06
CA LEU A 63 -2.34 -2.07 -13.33
C LEU A 63 -1.49 -1.12 -12.48
N ILE A 64 -1.79 0.16 -12.56
CA ILE A 64 -1.33 1.15 -11.59
C ILE A 64 -2.56 1.81 -10.97
N TYR A 65 -2.66 1.78 -9.64
CA TYR A 65 -3.59 2.59 -8.87
C TYR A 65 -2.81 3.74 -8.23
N ALA A 66 -3.34 4.93 -8.29
CA ALA A 66 -2.72 6.13 -7.72
C ALA A 66 -3.76 6.97 -6.97
N ASP A 67 -3.44 7.30 -5.71
CA ASP A 67 -4.26 8.10 -4.79
C ASP A 67 -3.41 9.29 -4.29
N PRO A 68 -3.04 10.25 -5.18
CA PRO A 68 -2.19 11.38 -4.82
C PRO A 68 -2.93 12.32 -3.84
N PRO A 69 -2.24 13.31 -3.25
CA PRO A 69 -2.90 14.42 -2.58
C PRO A 69 -3.94 15.08 -3.50
N PHE A 70 -5.09 15.53 -2.94
CA PHE A 70 -6.24 15.99 -3.72
C PHE A 70 -6.33 17.51 -3.90
N PHE A 71 -5.29 18.25 -3.50
CA PHE A 71 -5.32 19.72 -3.51
C PHE A 71 -6.32 20.30 -2.49
N THR A 72 -6.44 19.67 -1.33
CA THR A 72 -7.42 20.07 -0.30
C THR A 72 -6.92 21.17 0.63
N ASN A 73 -5.63 21.51 0.56
CA ASN A 73 -4.92 22.45 1.45
C ASN A 73 -5.07 22.09 2.93
N ARG A 74 -4.87 20.78 3.26
CA ARG A 74 -4.94 20.22 4.60
C ARG A 74 -3.70 19.41 4.95
N HIS A 75 -3.42 19.31 6.25
CA HIS A 75 -2.47 18.34 6.79
C HIS A 75 -3.21 17.13 7.36
N TYR A 76 -2.78 15.94 6.96
CA TYR A 76 -3.35 14.68 7.43
C TYR A 76 -2.35 14.01 8.36
N ALA A 77 -2.73 13.83 9.63
CA ALA A 77 -1.90 13.18 10.64
C ALA A 77 -2.29 11.71 10.81
N THR A 78 -1.30 10.86 11.05
CA THR A 78 -1.51 9.45 11.39
C THR A 78 -1.81 9.31 12.87
N ARG A 79 -2.68 8.38 13.22
CA ARG A 79 -2.97 8.03 14.61
C ARG A 79 -2.28 6.73 14.96
N ILE A 80 -1.56 6.72 16.07
CA ILE A 80 -0.78 5.60 16.53
C ILE A 80 -1.31 5.15 17.88
N GLY A 81 -1.39 3.85 18.07
CA GLY A 81 -1.73 3.28 19.36
C GLY A 81 -3.22 3.05 19.55
N ARG A 82 -3.58 2.81 20.80
CA ARG A 82 -4.95 2.51 21.24
C ARG A 82 -5.98 3.59 20.87
N GLY A 83 -5.49 4.76 20.53
CA GLY A 83 -6.26 5.94 20.18
C GLY A 83 -6.94 5.92 18.83
N GLU A 84 -6.87 4.82 18.10
CA GLU A 84 -7.72 4.62 16.92
C GLU A 84 -9.18 4.46 17.32
N ASP A 85 -9.46 4.05 18.56
CA ASP A 85 -10.79 4.13 19.15
C ASP A 85 -11.11 5.59 19.47
N SER A 86 -11.98 6.19 18.66
CA SER A 86 -12.39 7.60 18.79
C SER A 86 -13.06 7.96 20.13
N ARG A 87 -13.35 6.97 20.98
CA ARG A 87 -13.96 7.17 22.29
C ARG A 87 -12.97 7.66 23.34
N LYS A 88 -11.65 7.56 23.07
CA LYS A 88 -10.59 7.95 23.99
C LYS A 88 -9.49 8.75 23.27
N PRO A 89 -9.80 9.97 22.82
CA PRO A 89 -8.83 10.80 22.08
C PRO A 89 -7.58 11.15 22.89
N GLU A 90 -7.66 11.14 24.20
CA GLU A 90 -6.53 11.38 25.12
C GLU A 90 -5.46 10.27 25.08
N GLU A 91 -5.81 9.09 24.62
CA GLU A 91 -4.87 7.98 24.43
C GLU A 91 -4.19 7.99 23.05
N TRP A 92 -4.54 8.95 22.16
CA TRP A 92 -3.98 9.01 20.83
C TRP A 92 -2.58 9.57 20.83
N GLN A 93 -1.66 8.85 20.23
CA GLN A 93 -0.40 9.40 19.78
C GLN A 93 -0.57 9.84 18.32
N MET A 94 -0.21 11.09 18.04
CA MET A 94 -0.25 11.64 16.69
C MET A 94 1.13 11.46 16.07
N GLY A 95 1.19 10.84 14.93
CA GLY A 95 2.39 10.72 14.11
C GLY A 95 2.26 11.51 12.83
N ASP A 96 3.37 11.66 12.11
CA ASP A 96 3.40 12.31 10.83
C ASP A 96 2.56 11.52 9.82
N GLY A 97 1.74 12.24 9.07
CA GLY A 97 1.02 11.74 7.91
C GLY A 97 1.61 12.36 6.65
N TYR A 98 0.77 13.05 5.87
CA TYR A 98 1.24 13.77 4.69
C TYR A 98 0.59 15.16 4.59
N PRO A 99 1.31 16.17 4.06
CA PRO A 99 0.74 17.46 3.72
C PRO A 99 0.04 17.35 2.35
N ASP A 100 -1.17 17.90 2.28
CA ASP A 100 -1.86 18.20 1.02
C ASP A 100 -2.06 19.71 0.98
N ALA A 101 -0.93 20.45 1.00
CA ALA A 101 -0.87 21.90 1.08
C ALA A 101 0.01 22.45 -0.05
N TRP A 102 -0.56 23.33 -0.86
CA TRP A 102 0.02 23.85 -2.10
C TRP A 102 -0.16 25.35 -2.12
N GLU A 103 0.86 26.06 -2.60
CA GLU A 103 0.80 27.52 -2.74
C GLU A 103 -0.13 27.93 -3.89
N SER A 104 -0.16 27.13 -4.96
CA SER A 104 -0.94 27.39 -6.16
C SER A 104 -1.38 26.08 -6.85
N LEU A 105 -2.31 26.21 -7.79
CA LEU A 105 -2.66 25.11 -8.70
C LEU A 105 -1.45 24.68 -9.55
N ASP A 106 -0.62 25.63 -9.98
CA ASP A 106 0.57 25.35 -10.78
C ASP A 106 1.54 24.44 -10.03
N ASP A 107 1.79 24.68 -8.73
CA ASP A 107 2.65 23.84 -7.90
C ASP A 107 2.09 22.41 -7.74
N TYR A 108 0.76 22.30 -7.62
CA TYR A 108 0.11 21.00 -7.60
C TYR A 108 0.27 20.25 -8.94
N LEU A 109 0.12 20.95 -10.07
CA LEU A 109 0.30 20.37 -11.40
C LEU A 109 1.77 20.01 -11.66
N ASP A 110 2.74 20.79 -11.17
CA ASP A 110 4.18 20.48 -11.20
C ASP A 110 4.49 19.17 -10.48
N MET A 111 3.77 18.87 -9.41
CA MET A 111 3.87 17.59 -8.71
C MET A 111 3.22 16.47 -9.52
N LEU A 112 1.99 16.67 -10.01
CA LEU A 112 1.16 15.59 -10.56
C LEU A 112 1.61 15.16 -11.96
N TYR A 113 1.85 16.12 -12.88
CA TYR A 113 2.11 15.85 -14.30
C TYR A 113 3.29 14.91 -14.56
N PRO A 114 4.51 15.13 -14.02
CA PRO A 114 5.64 14.23 -14.27
C PRO A 114 5.43 12.82 -13.71
N ARG A 115 4.64 12.68 -12.65
CA ARG A 115 4.29 11.39 -12.07
C ARG A 115 3.34 10.60 -12.95
N LEU A 116 2.32 11.25 -13.52
CA LEU A 116 1.41 10.64 -14.49
C LEU A 116 2.18 10.18 -15.74
N ALA A 117 3.12 11.01 -16.24
CA ALA A 117 3.97 10.65 -17.37
C ALA A 117 4.88 9.45 -17.06
N ALA A 118 5.45 9.37 -15.86
CA ALA A 118 6.25 8.23 -15.42
C ALA A 118 5.40 6.95 -15.30
N MET A 119 4.19 7.04 -14.74
CA MET A 119 3.26 5.92 -14.65
C MET A 119 2.86 5.41 -16.04
N TYR A 120 2.59 6.29 -17.00
CA TYR A 120 2.31 5.90 -18.38
C TYR A 120 3.46 5.07 -18.99
N ARG A 121 4.72 5.44 -18.74
CA ARG A 121 5.88 4.68 -19.22
C ARG A 121 5.98 3.30 -18.55
N LEU A 122 5.69 3.22 -17.27
CA LEU A 122 5.74 1.97 -16.50
C LEU A 122 4.62 0.98 -16.91
N LEU A 123 3.44 1.46 -17.31
CA LEU A 123 2.33 0.62 -17.74
C LEU A 123 2.72 -0.27 -18.94
N SER A 124 2.29 -1.53 -18.91
CA SER A 124 2.35 -2.45 -20.04
C SER A 124 1.43 -1.96 -21.17
N PRO A 125 1.60 -2.44 -22.40
CA PRO A 125 0.66 -2.12 -23.49
C PRO A 125 -0.79 -2.45 -23.16
N GLN A 126 -1.04 -3.49 -22.33
CA GLN A 126 -2.37 -3.89 -21.88
C GLN A 126 -2.76 -3.27 -20.51
N GLY A 127 -1.91 -2.40 -19.98
CA GLY A 127 -2.06 -1.85 -18.65
C GLY A 127 -3.09 -0.72 -18.55
N THR A 128 -3.67 -0.60 -17.36
CA THR A 128 -4.65 0.44 -17.01
C THR A 128 -4.17 1.25 -15.80
N LEU A 129 -4.26 2.57 -15.90
CA LEU A 129 -4.11 3.50 -14.77
C LEU A 129 -5.49 3.80 -14.17
N TYR A 130 -5.59 3.72 -12.84
CA TYR A 130 -6.72 4.24 -12.06
C TYR A 130 -6.22 5.38 -11.19
N LEU A 131 -6.58 6.61 -11.55
CA LEU A 131 -6.23 7.82 -10.79
C LEU A 131 -7.43 8.26 -9.95
N HIS A 132 -7.27 8.24 -8.63
CA HIS A 132 -8.30 8.56 -7.66
C HIS A 132 -8.11 9.99 -7.16
N LEU A 133 -9.14 10.81 -7.27
CA LEU A 133 -9.16 12.21 -6.86
C LEU A 133 -10.54 12.60 -6.37
N ASP A 134 -10.64 13.74 -5.68
CA ASP A 134 -11.91 14.39 -5.43
C ASP A 134 -12.11 15.60 -6.38
N TRP A 135 -13.22 16.29 -6.21
CA TRP A 135 -13.65 17.43 -7.02
C TRP A 135 -12.66 18.62 -7.04
N HIS A 136 -11.65 18.69 -6.17
CA HIS A 136 -10.67 19.79 -6.20
C HIS A 136 -9.70 19.64 -7.38
N ALA A 137 -9.35 18.43 -7.77
CA ALA A 137 -8.29 18.17 -8.73
C ALA A 137 -8.71 17.33 -9.96
N ASP A 138 -9.83 16.62 -9.91
CA ASP A 138 -10.25 15.66 -10.94
C ASP A 138 -10.36 16.28 -12.35
N ALA A 139 -10.94 17.47 -12.49
CA ALA A 139 -11.10 18.16 -13.77
C ALA A 139 -9.76 18.49 -14.43
N TYR A 140 -8.77 18.94 -13.66
CA TYR A 140 -7.43 19.23 -14.17
C TYR A 140 -6.68 17.96 -14.54
N ALA A 141 -6.75 16.96 -13.68
CA ALA A 141 -6.11 15.67 -13.90
C ALA A 141 -6.68 14.97 -15.16
N ARG A 142 -7.99 15.09 -15.42
CA ARG A 142 -8.62 14.58 -16.63
C ARG A 142 -7.97 15.16 -17.89
N ILE A 143 -7.73 16.47 -17.94
CA ILE A 143 -7.09 17.12 -19.10
C ILE A 143 -5.62 16.64 -19.24
N LEU A 144 -4.89 16.48 -18.13
CA LEU A 144 -3.53 15.95 -18.16
C LEU A 144 -3.48 14.50 -18.67
N LEU A 145 -4.43 13.67 -18.25
CA LEU A 145 -4.51 12.28 -18.72
C LEU A 145 -4.91 12.21 -20.20
N ASP A 146 -5.84 13.04 -20.65
CA ASP A 146 -6.17 13.15 -22.08
C ASP A 146 -4.94 13.56 -22.92
N GLU A 147 -4.05 14.39 -22.38
CA GLU A 147 -2.81 14.78 -23.06
C GLU A 147 -1.78 13.66 -23.10
N ILE A 148 -1.62 12.90 -21.99
CA ILE A 148 -0.59 11.86 -21.86
C ILE A 148 -1.02 10.54 -22.54
N PHE A 149 -2.26 10.12 -22.33
CA PHE A 149 -2.78 8.85 -22.81
C PHE A 149 -3.51 8.98 -24.15
N GLY A 150 -4.09 10.14 -24.43
CA GLY A 150 -5.08 10.37 -25.49
C GLY A 150 -6.51 10.25 -24.95
N ALA A 151 -7.40 11.14 -25.35
CA ALA A 151 -8.79 11.18 -24.88
C ALA A 151 -9.58 9.89 -25.20
N ASP A 152 -9.22 9.22 -26.31
CA ASP A 152 -9.85 7.97 -26.75
C ASP A 152 -9.48 6.77 -25.87
N HIS A 153 -8.51 6.92 -24.97
CA HIS A 153 -8.08 5.91 -24.02
C HIS A 153 -8.72 6.03 -22.64
N LEU A 154 -9.63 6.99 -22.44
CA LEU A 154 -10.48 7.00 -21.26
C LEU A 154 -11.41 5.79 -21.28
N LEU A 155 -11.17 4.85 -20.34
CA LEU A 155 -12.03 3.69 -20.17
C LEU A 155 -13.31 4.06 -19.43
N ASN A 156 -13.19 4.67 -18.25
CA ASN A 156 -14.31 5.13 -17.43
C ASN A 156 -13.91 6.31 -16.54
N GLU A 157 -14.91 7.14 -16.24
CA GLU A 157 -14.94 8.04 -15.10
C GLU A 157 -15.86 7.43 -14.05
N ILE A 158 -15.25 6.85 -13.01
CA ILE A 158 -15.94 6.08 -11.99
C ILE A 158 -16.22 7.00 -10.80
N ILE A 159 -17.48 7.03 -10.37
CA ILE A 159 -17.91 7.80 -9.19
C ILE A 159 -18.01 6.88 -7.99
N TRP A 160 -17.06 6.99 -7.06
CA TRP A 160 -17.14 6.28 -5.79
C TRP A 160 -17.97 7.07 -4.77
N ILE A 161 -19.13 6.54 -4.44
CA ILE A 161 -20.09 7.16 -3.52
C ILE A 161 -19.92 6.56 -2.13
N TYR A 162 -19.97 7.43 -1.11
CA TYR A 162 -19.93 7.03 0.29
C TYR A 162 -20.79 7.92 1.17
N HIS A 163 -21.18 7.42 2.36
CA HIS A 163 -21.92 8.18 3.33
C HIS A 163 -21.03 8.67 4.49
N GLY A 164 -21.47 9.73 5.15
CA GLY A 164 -20.81 10.28 6.33
C GLY A 164 -21.39 11.64 6.73
N PRO A 165 -21.11 12.12 7.94
CA PRO A 165 -21.54 13.43 8.38
C PRO A 165 -20.91 14.53 7.52
N SER A 166 -21.62 15.65 7.37
CA SER A 166 -21.12 16.83 6.69
C SER A 166 -21.56 18.11 7.41
N PRO A 167 -20.68 19.09 7.57
CA PRO A 167 -21.04 20.39 8.14
C PRO A 167 -21.70 21.32 7.12
N ILE A 168 -21.75 20.98 5.84
CA ILE A 168 -22.27 21.82 4.76
C ILE A 168 -23.77 22.09 5.00
N ARG A 169 -24.17 23.39 4.92
CA ARG A 169 -25.55 23.83 5.13
C ARG A 169 -26.14 24.65 3.97
N ARG A 170 -25.26 25.14 3.06
CA ARG A 170 -25.67 26.01 1.94
C ARG A 170 -25.36 25.43 0.57
N ALA A 171 -25.02 24.13 0.49
CA ALA A 171 -24.80 23.39 -0.73
C ALA A 171 -25.13 21.92 -0.50
N PHE A 172 -25.20 21.14 -1.57
CA PHE A 172 -25.29 19.68 -1.45
C PHE A 172 -24.02 19.12 -0.81
N ASN A 173 -24.19 18.07 -0.02
CA ASN A 173 -23.08 17.37 0.62
C ASN A 173 -22.25 16.62 -0.43
N ARG A 174 -20.96 16.92 -0.52
CA ARG A 174 -20.03 16.21 -1.40
C ARG A 174 -19.66 14.88 -0.75
N LYS A 175 -20.14 13.78 -1.32
CA LYS A 175 -20.00 12.42 -0.79
C LYS A 175 -19.64 11.44 -1.89
N HIS A 176 -18.74 11.89 -2.76
CA HIS A 176 -18.12 11.06 -3.78
C HIS A 176 -16.71 11.53 -4.07
N ASP A 177 -15.92 10.61 -4.56
CA ASP A 177 -14.65 10.85 -5.21
C ASP A 177 -14.73 10.32 -6.65
N THR A 178 -13.87 10.82 -7.52
CA THR A 178 -13.76 10.42 -8.93
C THR A 178 -12.55 9.52 -9.13
N ILE A 179 -12.72 8.41 -9.84
CA ILE A 179 -11.61 7.54 -10.25
C ILE A 179 -11.57 7.53 -11.78
N LEU A 180 -10.53 8.14 -12.35
CA LEU A 180 -10.30 8.18 -13.78
C LEU A 180 -9.53 6.92 -14.21
N ALA A 181 -10.14 6.10 -15.04
CA ALA A 181 -9.52 4.89 -15.58
C ALA A 181 -9.07 5.11 -17.03
N TYR A 182 -7.77 4.99 -17.28
CA TYR A 182 -7.17 5.15 -18.61
C TYR A 182 -6.37 3.92 -19.00
N THR A 183 -6.58 3.44 -20.22
CA THR A 183 -5.81 2.34 -20.81
C THR A 183 -4.63 2.86 -21.61
N LYS A 184 -3.52 2.10 -21.66
CA LYS A 184 -2.35 2.52 -22.44
C LYS A 184 -2.58 2.36 -23.94
N THR A 185 -3.31 1.31 -24.34
CA THR A 185 -3.68 1.03 -25.73
C THR A 185 -5.12 0.52 -25.80
N ASN A 186 -5.63 0.24 -26.98
CA ASN A 186 -6.96 -0.35 -27.16
C ASN A 186 -7.00 -1.87 -26.85
N ASP A 187 -5.84 -2.50 -26.69
CA ASP A 187 -5.71 -3.90 -26.23
C ASP A 187 -5.38 -3.90 -24.73
N TYR A 188 -6.40 -3.96 -23.88
CA TYR A 188 -6.27 -3.85 -22.43
C TYR A 188 -6.94 -5.01 -21.70
N ILE A 189 -6.49 -5.28 -20.47
CA ILE A 189 -7.06 -6.30 -19.61
C ILE A 189 -8.34 -5.74 -18.97
N PHE A 190 -9.48 -6.43 -19.22
CA PHE A 190 -10.74 -6.19 -18.52
C PHE A 190 -11.51 -7.48 -18.29
N ASN A 191 -11.42 -8.02 -17.08
CA ASN A 191 -12.03 -9.30 -16.67
C ASN A 191 -13.47 -9.07 -16.25
N VAL A 192 -14.35 -8.92 -17.22
CA VAL A 192 -15.76 -8.54 -16.99
C VAL A 192 -16.50 -9.52 -16.07
N ASP A 193 -16.20 -10.82 -16.18
CA ASP A 193 -16.91 -11.84 -15.40
C ASP A 193 -16.47 -11.86 -13.91
N ASP A 194 -15.25 -11.40 -13.59
CA ASP A 194 -14.71 -11.35 -12.24
C ASP A 194 -15.33 -10.20 -11.40
N VAL A 195 -16.03 -9.28 -12.06
CA VAL A 195 -16.61 -8.08 -11.41
C VAL A 195 -18.13 -7.99 -11.52
N ARG A 196 -18.80 -9.00 -12.14
CA ARG A 196 -20.25 -9.00 -12.25
C ARG A 196 -20.93 -8.96 -10.89
N LEU A 197 -22.07 -8.29 -10.86
CA LEU A 197 -22.95 -8.22 -9.72
C LEU A 197 -24.27 -8.97 -10.03
N PRO A 198 -24.92 -9.58 -9.03
CA PRO A 198 -26.23 -10.15 -9.23
C PRO A 198 -27.23 -9.05 -9.61
N TYR A 199 -28.23 -9.40 -10.39
CA TYR A 199 -29.37 -8.52 -10.63
C TYR A 199 -30.16 -8.32 -9.33
N ALA A 200 -30.76 -7.14 -9.16
CA ALA A 200 -31.68 -6.89 -8.06
C ALA A 200 -32.90 -7.80 -8.15
N GLU A 201 -33.43 -8.22 -7.01
CA GLU A 201 -34.58 -9.15 -6.93
C GLU A 201 -35.79 -8.67 -7.76
N ASN A 202 -36.13 -7.39 -7.70
CA ASN A 202 -37.22 -6.80 -8.48
C ASN A 202 -36.94 -6.90 -9.99
N THR A 203 -35.73 -6.76 -10.45
CA THR A 203 -35.32 -6.96 -11.85
C THR A 203 -35.54 -8.41 -12.26
N VAL A 204 -35.08 -9.36 -11.43
CA VAL A 204 -35.26 -10.80 -11.67
C VAL A 204 -36.77 -11.13 -11.77
N GLN A 205 -37.59 -10.64 -10.83
CA GLN A 205 -39.04 -10.83 -10.84
C GLN A 205 -39.71 -10.24 -12.10
N THR A 206 -39.28 -9.06 -12.55
CA THR A 206 -39.78 -8.42 -13.75
C THR A 206 -39.53 -9.30 -14.99
N PHE A 207 -38.32 -9.82 -15.15
CA PHE A 207 -38.02 -10.69 -16.28
C PHE A 207 -38.63 -12.08 -16.19
N HIS A 208 -38.94 -12.58 -14.98
CA HIS A 208 -39.73 -13.80 -14.81
C HIS A 208 -41.22 -13.60 -15.20
N SER A 209 -41.81 -12.48 -14.84
CA SER A 209 -43.22 -12.18 -15.15
C SER A 209 -43.43 -11.68 -16.58
N SER A 210 -42.43 -11.04 -17.18
CA SER A 210 -42.46 -10.50 -18.53
C SER A 210 -41.11 -10.69 -19.21
N PRO A 211 -40.84 -11.84 -19.86
CA PRO A 211 -39.50 -12.19 -20.36
C PRO A 211 -38.86 -11.16 -21.29
N LYS A 212 -39.61 -10.34 -21.96
CA LYS A 212 -39.06 -9.27 -22.81
C LYS A 212 -39.07 -7.89 -22.11
N ALA A 213 -39.91 -7.67 -21.08
CA ALA A 213 -40.00 -6.45 -20.26
C ALA A 213 -39.76 -5.13 -21.04
N GLY A 214 -40.09 -5.07 -22.31
CA GLY A 214 -39.84 -3.91 -23.19
C GLY A 214 -38.40 -3.80 -23.72
N PHE A 215 -37.50 -4.70 -23.34
CA PHE A 215 -36.12 -4.76 -23.85
C PHE A 215 -36.02 -5.84 -24.95
N GLY A 216 -35.31 -5.58 -26.03
CA GLY A 216 -35.24 -6.48 -27.19
C GLY A 216 -34.56 -7.84 -26.90
N LYS A 217 -33.85 -7.98 -25.80
CA LYS A 217 -33.17 -9.20 -25.36
C LYS A 217 -33.40 -9.44 -23.87
N VAL A 218 -33.61 -10.69 -23.49
CA VAL A 218 -33.57 -11.12 -22.10
C VAL A 218 -32.15 -11.22 -21.65
N PRO A 219 -31.75 -10.56 -20.54
CA PRO A 219 -30.39 -10.72 -19.99
C PRO A 219 -30.20 -12.12 -19.41
N ASP A 220 -28.97 -12.59 -19.38
CA ASP A 220 -28.60 -13.78 -18.61
C ASP A 220 -28.62 -13.44 -17.11
N LEU A 221 -29.75 -13.73 -16.47
CA LEU A 221 -29.97 -13.41 -15.05
C LEU A 221 -29.01 -14.18 -14.12
N ALA A 222 -28.60 -15.38 -14.52
CA ALA A 222 -27.70 -16.21 -13.72
C ALA A 222 -26.25 -15.68 -13.78
N ARG A 223 -25.82 -15.17 -14.95
CA ARG A 223 -24.49 -14.58 -15.11
C ARG A 223 -24.33 -13.25 -14.39
N GLY A 224 -25.43 -12.55 -14.11
CA GLY A 224 -25.39 -11.21 -13.51
C GLY A 224 -25.05 -10.10 -14.50
N LYS A 225 -24.94 -8.87 -14.02
CA LYS A 225 -24.68 -7.66 -14.81
C LYS A 225 -23.27 -7.10 -14.55
N VAL A 226 -22.71 -6.42 -15.54
CA VAL A 226 -21.52 -5.56 -15.33
C VAL A 226 -21.94 -4.40 -14.43
N PRO A 227 -21.15 -4.05 -13.39
CA PRO A 227 -21.47 -2.88 -12.56
C PRO A 227 -21.51 -1.61 -13.41
N GLU A 228 -22.33 -0.70 -12.99
CA GLU A 228 -22.33 0.68 -13.46
C GLU A 228 -21.02 1.37 -13.05
N ASP A 229 -20.72 2.55 -13.61
CA ASP A 229 -19.57 3.39 -13.28
C ASP A 229 -19.76 4.27 -12.04
N TRP A 230 -20.83 4.09 -11.29
CA TRP A 230 -21.00 4.62 -9.94
C TRP A 230 -21.01 3.49 -8.92
N TRP A 231 -20.11 3.59 -7.94
CA TRP A 231 -19.88 2.51 -6.97
C TRP A 231 -20.16 2.98 -5.55
N TYR A 232 -20.93 2.19 -4.81
CA TYR A 232 -21.08 2.39 -3.38
C TYR A 232 -20.17 1.42 -2.62
N PHE A 233 -19.15 1.97 -1.95
CA PHE A 233 -18.36 1.28 -0.94
C PHE A 233 -18.28 2.18 0.29
N PRO A 234 -18.62 1.67 1.50
CA PRO A 234 -18.46 2.47 2.70
C PRO A 234 -16.98 2.79 2.95
N VAL A 235 -16.70 4.00 3.42
CA VAL A 235 -15.37 4.36 3.89
C VAL A 235 -14.97 3.48 5.07
N VAL A 236 -13.66 3.28 5.30
CA VAL A 236 -13.17 2.54 6.45
C VAL A 236 -13.49 3.31 7.72
N ALA A 237 -14.58 2.90 8.38
CA ALA A 237 -15.06 3.55 9.59
C ALA A 237 -14.08 3.37 10.76
N ARG A 238 -14.17 4.24 11.77
CA ARG A 238 -13.24 4.29 12.92
C ARG A 238 -13.13 2.97 13.69
N LEU A 239 -14.20 2.19 13.75
CA LEU A 239 -14.25 0.90 14.45
C LEU A 239 -14.18 -0.31 13.49
N HIS A 240 -13.95 -0.08 12.21
CA HIS A 240 -13.89 -1.16 11.23
C HIS A 240 -12.62 -2.00 11.45
N ARG A 241 -12.76 -3.32 11.28
CA ARG A 241 -11.63 -4.26 11.50
C ARG A 241 -10.43 -4.04 10.57
N GLU A 242 -10.68 -3.47 9.41
CA GLU A 242 -9.69 -3.18 8.39
C GLU A 242 -8.84 -1.93 8.70
N ARG A 243 -9.30 -1.10 9.67
CA ARG A 243 -8.66 0.17 9.97
C ARG A 243 -7.25 -0.01 10.52
N THR A 244 -6.31 0.74 9.95
CA THR A 244 -4.88 0.73 10.34
C THR A 244 -4.45 1.96 11.14
N GLY A 245 -5.31 2.98 11.28
CA GLY A 245 -4.94 4.30 11.83
C GLY A 245 -4.29 5.25 10.83
N TYR A 246 -3.86 4.76 9.68
CA TYR A 246 -3.36 5.63 8.62
C TYR A 246 -4.51 6.50 8.07
N PRO A 247 -4.28 7.82 7.83
CA PRO A 247 -5.32 8.71 7.31
C PRO A 247 -5.74 8.29 5.91
N THR A 248 -6.96 8.65 5.55
CA THR A 248 -7.53 8.47 4.19
C THR A 248 -7.47 7.05 3.63
N GLN A 249 -7.36 6.03 4.49
CA GLN A 249 -7.34 4.63 4.08
C GLN A 249 -8.53 4.28 3.19
N LYS A 250 -8.25 3.75 1.99
CA LYS A 250 -9.28 3.26 1.08
C LYS A 250 -9.74 1.85 1.47
N PRO A 251 -11.04 1.50 1.27
CA PRO A 251 -11.54 0.16 1.58
C PRO A 251 -10.97 -0.90 0.62
N ALA A 252 -10.63 -2.08 1.16
CA ALA A 252 -10.08 -3.17 0.36
C ALA A 252 -11.06 -3.62 -0.74
N ALA A 253 -12.36 -3.58 -0.48
CA ALA A 253 -13.37 -3.96 -1.47
C ALA A 253 -13.36 -3.08 -2.74
N LEU A 254 -13.00 -1.79 -2.61
CA LEU A 254 -12.82 -0.89 -3.76
C LEU A 254 -11.63 -1.36 -4.62
N LEU A 255 -10.48 -1.60 -3.98
CA LEU A 255 -9.26 -2.06 -4.66
C LEU A 255 -9.43 -3.47 -5.21
N GLU A 256 -10.17 -4.34 -4.52
CA GLU A 256 -10.47 -5.69 -5.01
C GLU A 256 -11.21 -5.66 -6.35
N ARG A 257 -12.22 -4.79 -6.50
CA ARG A 257 -12.93 -4.63 -7.77
C ARG A 257 -12.00 -4.14 -8.88
N ILE A 258 -11.19 -3.11 -8.62
CA ILE A 258 -10.23 -2.56 -9.58
C ILE A 258 -9.21 -3.62 -10.00
N ILE A 259 -8.58 -4.31 -9.04
CA ILE A 259 -7.54 -5.30 -9.31
C ILE A 259 -8.09 -6.51 -10.06
N ARG A 260 -9.27 -7.00 -9.72
CA ARG A 260 -9.94 -8.08 -10.46
C ARG A 260 -10.27 -7.68 -11.89
N ALA A 261 -10.80 -6.46 -12.09
CA ALA A 261 -11.16 -5.98 -13.42
C ALA A 261 -9.96 -5.90 -14.35
N SER A 262 -8.84 -5.34 -13.91
CA SER A 262 -7.75 -4.89 -14.79
C SER A 262 -6.41 -5.58 -14.53
N SER A 263 -6.42 -6.79 -13.97
CA SER A 263 -5.22 -7.61 -13.82
C SER A 263 -5.55 -9.10 -13.72
N ASN A 264 -4.60 -9.95 -14.07
CA ASN A 264 -4.70 -11.39 -13.92
C ASN A 264 -3.87 -11.89 -12.72
N PRO A 265 -4.12 -13.10 -12.18
CA PRO A 265 -3.19 -13.72 -11.24
C PRO A 265 -1.77 -13.73 -11.81
N GLY A 266 -0.77 -13.29 -11.01
CA GLY A 266 0.62 -13.11 -11.44
C GLY A 266 0.93 -11.76 -12.09
N SER A 267 -0.05 -10.95 -12.49
CA SER A 267 0.14 -9.58 -12.98
C SER A 267 0.86 -8.70 -11.97
N LEU A 268 1.62 -7.72 -12.46
CA LEU A 268 2.30 -6.71 -11.64
C LEU A 268 1.39 -5.49 -11.44
N VAL A 269 1.11 -5.18 -10.19
CA VAL A 269 0.29 -4.04 -9.75
C VAL A 269 1.20 -2.99 -9.11
N GLY A 270 1.06 -1.73 -9.51
CA GLY A 270 1.80 -0.58 -8.98
C GLY A 270 0.95 0.33 -8.12
N ASP A 271 1.56 0.90 -7.07
CA ASP A 271 1.01 2.01 -6.31
C ASP A 271 2.15 2.90 -5.78
N PHE A 272 2.26 4.10 -6.33
CA PHE A 272 3.33 5.04 -5.99
C PHE A 272 2.88 6.14 -5.01
N PHE A 273 1.68 5.99 -4.45
CA PHE A 273 1.14 6.77 -3.35
C PHE A 273 0.56 5.83 -2.29
N GLY A 274 1.39 4.90 -1.84
CA GLY A 274 1.00 3.68 -1.14
C GLY A 274 0.15 3.85 0.12
N GLY A 275 0.38 4.91 0.89
CA GLY A 275 -0.37 5.24 2.09
C GLY A 275 -0.51 4.06 3.06
N SER A 276 -1.75 3.64 3.31
CA SER A 276 -2.03 2.49 4.19
C SER A 276 -1.73 1.11 3.59
N GLY A 277 -1.28 1.04 2.33
CA GLY A 277 -0.93 -0.20 1.63
C GLY A 277 -2.12 -1.05 1.20
N THR A 278 -3.30 -0.47 1.02
CA THR A 278 -4.49 -1.24 0.62
C THR A 278 -4.31 -1.93 -0.72
N THR A 279 -3.61 -1.29 -1.66
CA THR A 279 -3.30 -1.86 -2.98
C THR A 279 -2.42 -3.10 -2.86
N ALA A 280 -1.28 -3.02 -2.17
CA ALA A 280 -0.36 -4.15 -1.98
C ALA A 280 -1.03 -5.31 -1.21
N PHE A 281 -1.76 -4.99 -0.13
CA PHE A 281 -2.52 -5.96 0.65
C PHE A 281 -3.53 -6.72 -0.21
N THR A 282 -4.31 -6.00 -1.04
CA THR A 282 -5.33 -6.60 -1.89
C THR A 282 -4.72 -7.37 -3.07
N ALA A 283 -3.68 -6.81 -3.70
CA ALA A 283 -2.94 -7.49 -4.77
C ALA A 283 -2.37 -8.82 -4.29
N SER A 284 -1.70 -8.84 -3.14
CA SER A 284 -1.15 -10.05 -2.55
C SER A 284 -2.24 -11.10 -2.27
N LYS A 285 -3.37 -10.72 -1.66
CA LYS A 285 -4.51 -11.63 -1.41
C LYS A 285 -5.10 -12.24 -2.68
N LEU A 286 -5.05 -11.50 -3.77
CA LEU A 286 -5.57 -11.94 -5.06
C LEU A 286 -4.51 -12.65 -5.93
N GLY A 287 -3.32 -12.92 -5.40
CA GLY A 287 -2.25 -13.60 -6.13
C GLY A 287 -1.55 -12.74 -7.20
N ARG A 288 -1.65 -11.41 -7.10
CA ARG A 288 -0.92 -10.46 -7.94
C ARG A 288 0.41 -10.10 -7.28
N LYS A 289 1.42 -9.77 -8.10
CA LYS A 289 2.68 -9.16 -7.66
C LYS A 289 2.43 -7.68 -7.43
N PHE A 290 3.26 -7.05 -6.59
CA PHE A 290 3.13 -5.61 -6.36
C PHE A 290 4.48 -4.93 -6.21
N ILE A 291 4.51 -3.65 -6.61
CA ILE A 291 5.53 -2.68 -6.22
C ILE A 291 4.78 -1.46 -5.68
N LEU A 292 5.04 -1.12 -4.41
CA LEU A 292 4.43 0.01 -3.73
C LEU A 292 5.50 0.94 -3.20
N SER A 293 5.34 2.24 -3.42
CA SER A 293 6.22 3.25 -2.80
C SER A 293 5.46 4.32 -2.05
N ASP A 294 6.11 4.86 -1.02
CA ASP A 294 5.64 6.01 -0.27
C ASP A 294 6.85 6.73 0.36
N SER A 295 6.77 8.04 0.53
CA SER A 295 7.79 8.84 1.21
C SER A 295 7.66 8.79 2.73
N SER A 296 6.54 8.30 3.25
CA SER A 296 6.29 8.14 4.69
C SER A 296 6.78 6.79 5.18
N TRP A 297 7.73 6.82 6.13
CA TRP A 297 8.13 5.60 6.85
C TRP A 297 6.91 4.89 7.45
N ARG A 298 5.94 5.65 8.01
CA ARG A 298 4.73 5.09 8.61
C ARG A 298 3.86 4.34 7.58
N ALA A 299 3.79 4.82 6.34
CA ALA A 299 3.08 4.14 5.26
C ALA A 299 3.71 2.77 4.97
N ILE A 300 5.03 2.72 4.79
CA ILE A 300 5.77 1.48 4.53
C ILE A 300 5.65 0.50 5.70
N HIS A 301 5.79 1.00 6.94
CA HIS A 301 5.63 0.16 8.13
C HIS A 301 4.20 -0.40 8.28
N THR A 302 3.18 0.42 8.08
CA THR A 302 1.77 -0.01 8.10
C THR A 302 1.51 -1.08 7.04
N THR A 303 2.03 -0.88 5.82
CA THR A 303 1.90 -1.85 4.72
C THR A 303 2.60 -3.16 5.06
N ARG A 304 3.83 -3.10 5.63
CA ARG A 304 4.57 -4.28 6.10
C ARG A 304 3.73 -5.09 7.10
N LEU A 305 3.18 -4.45 8.12
CA LEU A 305 2.36 -5.13 9.14
C LEU A 305 1.11 -5.78 8.53
N ARG A 306 0.46 -5.13 7.58
CA ARG A 306 -0.69 -5.71 6.87
C ARG A 306 -0.32 -6.96 6.07
N LEU A 307 0.79 -6.92 5.33
CA LEU A 307 1.27 -8.06 4.53
C LEU A 307 1.67 -9.23 5.43
N LEU A 308 2.35 -8.97 6.52
CA LEU A 308 2.70 -10.00 7.52
C LEU A 308 1.46 -10.64 8.14
N SER A 309 0.38 -9.88 8.36
CA SER A 309 -0.87 -10.38 8.97
C SER A 309 -1.64 -11.37 8.09
N ILE A 310 -1.40 -11.42 6.80
CA ILE A 310 -2.07 -12.33 5.85
C ILE A 310 -1.16 -13.45 5.35
N ALA A 311 0.02 -13.62 5.95
CA ALA A 311 1.05 -14.56 5.48
C ALA A 311 1.25 -14.44 3.94
N SER A 312 1.49 -13.22 3.47
CA SER A 312 1.74 -12.92 2.06
C SER A 312 2.96 -13.70 1.52
N ARG A 313 3.23 -13.61 0.22
CA ARG A 313 4.53 -14.02 -0.31
C ARG A 313 5.65 -13.18 0.33
N PRO A 314 6.91 -13.66 0.31
CA PRO A 314 8.04 -12.85 0.69
C PRO A 314 8.10 -11.55 -0.11
N PHE A 315 8.54 -10.47 0.53
CA PHE A 315 8.66 -9.18 -0.12
C PHE A 315 9.91 -8.44 0.34
N GLN A 316 10.49 -7.67 -0.56
CA GLN A 316 11.65 -6.81 -0.32
C GLN A 316 11.21 -5.45 0.21
N ILE A 317 12.03 -4.86 1.06
CA ILE A 317 11.88 -3.48 1.52
C ILE A 317 13.13 -2.72 1.11
N TYR A 318 12.93 -1.70 0.27
CA TYR A 318 13.99 -0.80 -0.18
C TYR A 318 13.83 0.57 0.46
N HIS A 319 14.95 1.22 0.68
CA HIS A 319 15.00 2.64 1.05
C HIS A 319 15.74 3.43 -0.01
N GLU A 320 15.21 4.58 -0.38
CA GLU A 320 15.98 5.60 -1.06
C GLU A 320 17.04 6.17 -0.09
N LYS A 321 18.22 6.47 -0.57
CA LYS A 321 19.37 6.94 0.24
C LYS A 321 19.01 8.07 1.21
N ARG A 322 18.18 9.01 0.79
CA ARG A 322 17.73 10.14 1.63
C ARG A 322 16.87 9.72 2.83
N PHE A 323 16.23 8.58 2.75
CA PHE A 323 15.32 8.03 3.75
C PHE A 323 15.94 6.88 4.54
N ALA A 324 17.16 6.45 4.18
CA ALA A 324 17.82 5.37 4.88
C ALA A 324 18.09 5.77 6.34
N PRO A 325 17.70 4.94 7.33
CA PRO A 325 18.04 5.22 8.71
C PRO A 325 19.55 5.21 8.90
N ALA A 326 20.06 6.11 9.74
CA ALA A 326 21.49 6.28 9.98
C ALA A 326 22.20 4.99 10.48
N ASN A 327 21.43 4.03 11.02
CA ASN A 327 21.92 2.78 11.60
C ASN A 327 21.20 1.56 10.99
N ALA A 328 21.11 1.48 9.66
CA ALA A 328 20.44 0.39 8.96
C ALA A 328 21.09 -0.99 9.23
N ILE A 329 22.39 -1.03 9.48
CA ILE A 329 23.15 -2.26 9.79
C ILE A 329 23.31 -2.39 11.31
N PRO A 330 23.04 -3.57 11.90
CA PRO A 330 23.28 -3.82 13.31
C PRO A 330 24.73 -3.53 13.68
N THR A 331 24.97 -2.57 14.54
CA THR A 331 26.33 -2.14 14.91
C THR A 331 26.68 -2.40 16.37
N THR A 332 25.71 -2.79 17.20
CA THR A 332 25.92 -2.88 18.64
C THR A 332 25.57 -4.27 19.19
N ASN A 333 26.44 -4.75 20.08
CA ASN A 333 26.07 -5.85 20.97
C ASN A 333 25.09 -5.29 22.03
N PRO A 334 24.03 -6.05 22.41
CA PRO A 334 23.17 -5.63 23.50
C PRO A 334 23.97 -5.54 24.81
N THR A 335 23.64 -4.55 25.64
CA THR A 335 24.17 -4.50 27.00
C THR A 335 23.65 -5.70 27.77
N ALA A 336 24.48 -6.22 28.70
CA ALA A 336 24.12 -7.40 29.50
C ALA A 336 22.73 -7.20 30.14
N GLY A 337 21.82 -8.15 29.90
CA GLY A 337 20.46 -8.16 30.41
C GLY A 337 19.38 -7.56 29.50
N GLN A 338 19.75 -6.74 28.51
CA GLN A 338 18.76 -6.14 27.59
C GLN A 338 18.11 -7.16 26.66
N LEU A 339 18.88 -8.13 26.19
CA LEU A 339 18.42 -9.21 25.34
C LEU A 339 18.98 -10.53 25.84
N SER A 340 18.13 -11.52 26.02
CA SER A 340 18.56 -12.87 26.41
C SER A 340 18.22 -13.89 25.34
N LEU A 341 19.17 -14.80 25.10
CA LEU A 341 19.04 -15.91 24.18
C LEU A 341 19.15 -17.22 24.96
N SER A 342 18.15 -18.09 24.87
CA SER A 342 18.16 -19.41 25.51
C SER A 342 17.75 -20.49 24.53
N GLN A 343 18.44 -21.63 24.58
CA GLN A 343 18.15 -22.77 23.72
C GLN A 343 16.82 -23.41 24.15
N THR A 344 16.02 -23.82 23.17
CA THR A 344 14.78 -24.59 23.34
C THR A 344 14.92 -25.94 22.64
N LYS A 345 13.92 -26.81 22.76
CA LYS A 345 13.95 -28.13 22.10
C LYS A 345 14.10 -28.02 20.58
N ASP A 346 13.45 -27.00 19.96
CA ASP A 346 13.30 -26.89 18.51
C ASP A 346 13.94 -25.60 17.94
N GLY A 347 14.76 -24.88 18.73
CA GLY A 347 15.38 -23.63 18.29
C GLY A 347 15.87 -22.75 19.43
N PHE A 348 15.66 -21.44 19.33
CA PHE A 348 16.07 -20.46 20.34
C PHE A 348 14.94 -19.54 20.73
N ARG A 349 14.85 -19.25 22.03
CA ARG A 349 14.00 -18.23 22.60
C ARG A 349 14.80 -16.95 22.73
N VAL A 350 14.32 -15.88 22.10
CA VAL A 350 14.85 -14.53 22.21
C VAL A 350 13.88 -13.72 23.05
N ARG A 351 14.38 -13.08 24.12
CA ARG A 351 13.57 -12.25 25.00
C ARG A 351 14.21 -10.88 25.20
N LEU A 352 13.36 -9.85 25.11
CA LEU A 352 13.70 -8.46 25.39
C LEU A 352 13.43 -8.15 26.87
N ASP A 353 14.20 -7.22 27.44
CA ASP A 353 13.88 -6.67 28.75
C ASP A 353 12.71 -5.65 28.68
N ASP A 354 12.17 -5.28 29.83
CA ASP A 354 11.02 -4.40 29.90
C ASP A 354 11.32 -2.96 29.43
N GLU A 355 12.59 -2.53 29.47
CA GLU A 355 12.99 -1.21 28.98
C GLU A 355 12.98 -1.13 27.45
N LEU A 356 13.41 -2.18 26.77
CA LEU A 356 13.36 -2.25 25.31
C LEU A 356 11.92 -2.37 24.78
N VAL A 357 11.02 -2.92 25.56
CA VAL A 357 9.61 -3.11 25.17
C VAL A 357 8.80 -1.81 25.26
N LYS A 358 9.24 -0.84 26.06
CA LYS A 358 8.54 0.45 26.20
C LYS A 358 8.47 1.21 24.87
N GLY A 359 7.26 1.52 24.39
CA GLY A 359 7.04 2.24 23.14
C GLY A 359 7.34 1.41 21.88
N LEU A 360 7.62 0.12 22.02
CA LEU A 360 7.89 -0.78 20.91
C LEU A 360 6.61 -1.03 20.09
N ASP A 361 6.69 -0.86 18.78
CA ASP A 361 5.59 -1.07 17.84
C ASP A 361 5.72 -2.41 17.10
N TYR A 362 6.96 -2.82 16.85
CA TYR A 362 7.30 -4.03 16.13
C TYR A 362 8.73 -4.46 16.46
N TRP A 363 9.00 -5.75 16.46
CA TRP A 363 10.35 -6.27 16.45
C TRP A 363 10.46 -7.58 15.69
N GLU A 364 11.65 -7.86 15.19
CA GLU A 364 11.90 -8.95 14.27
C GLU A 364 13.27 -9.57 14.48
N ILE A 365 13.40 -10.80 14.01
CA ILE A 365 14.62 -11.60 14.10
C ILE A 365 15.02 -12.10 12.72
N ASP A 366 16.28 -11.86 12.35
CA ASP A 366 16.99 -12.61 11.32
C ASP A 366 17.78 -13.71 12.03
N PRO A 367 17.40 -14.99 11.88
CA PRO A 367 18.02 -16.08 12.63
C PRO A 367 19.43 -16.49 12.12
N ASP A 368 19.85 -15.95 10.96
CA ASP A 368 21.13 -16.26 10.32
C ASP A 368 21.63 -15.01 9.57
N TRP A 369 22.23 -14.09 10.36
CA TRP A 369 22.61 -12.76 9.91
C TRP A 369 23.79 -12.79 8.94
N ASN A 370 23.59 -12.23 7.72
CA ASN A 370 24.63 -12.19 6.67
C ASN A 370 25.47 -10.91 6.66
N ARG A 371 25.20 -9.96 7.59
CA ARG A 371 25.88 -8.66 7.72
C ARG A 371 25.63 -7.68 6.55
N GLU A 372 24.63 -7.95 5.69
CA GLU A 372 24.30 -7.11 4.55
C GLU A 372 22.91 -6.47 4.68
N TYR A 373 21.87 -7.28 4.73
CA TYR A 373 20.48 -6.84 4.86
C TYR A 373 19.69 -7.82 5.72
N PHE A 374 18.64 -7.33 6.36
CA PHE A 374 17.79 -8.12 7.25
C PHE A 374 16.95 -9.13 6.48
N ARG A 375 16.91 -10.39 6.93
CA ARG A 375 16.04 -11.45 6.40
C ARG A 375 15.06 -11.87 7.50
N CYS A 376 14.05 -11.01 7.73
CA CYS A 376 13.07 -11.20 8.79
C CYS A 376 12.24 -12.46 8.56
N GLN A 377 12.27 -13.39 9.49
CA GLN A 377 11.48 -14.62 9.47
C GLN A 377 10.60 -14.79 10.70
N PHE A 378 10.96 -14.16 11.81
CA PHE A 378 10.22 -14.17 13.04
C PHE A 378 9.98 -12.72 13.48
N PHE A 379 8.76 -12.42 13.91
CA PHE A 379 8.40 -11.06 14.29
C PHE A 379 7.27 -11.05 15.31
N ALA A 380 7.17 -9.96 16.04
CA ALA A 380 6.02 -9.61 16.85
C ALA A 380 5.64 -8.16 16.61
N SER A 381 4.37 -7.87 16.58
CA SER A 381 3.83 -6.53 16.44
C SER A 381 2.88 -6.20 17.58
N ARG A 382 2.81 -4.91 17.90
CA ARG A 382 1.81 -4.42 18.83
C ARG A 382 0.41 -4.63 18.22
N SER A 383 -0.49 -5.15 19.01
CA SER A 383 -1.90 -5.29 18.61
C SER A 383 -2.62 -3.94 18.75
N PHE A 384 -3.40 -3.55 17.76
CA PHE A 384 -4.29 -2.39 17.87
C PHE A 384 -5.36 -2.53 18.98
N ARG A 385 -5.57 -3.73 19.51
CA ARG A 385 -6.61 -4.04 20.49
C ARG A 385 -6.10 -4.45 21.86
N GLN A 386 -4.84 -4.82 21.95
CA GLN A 386 -4.20 -5.26 23.19
C GLN A 386 -3.12 -4.28 23.62
N GLU A 387 -2.98 -4.04 24.90
CA GLU A 387 -1.85 -3.32 25.43
C GLU A 387 -0.58 -4.17 25.34
N GLY A 388 0.48 -3.53 24.82
CA GLY A 388 1.79 -4.12 24.77
C GLY A 388 2.06 -4.99 23.54
N ILE A 389 3.29 -5.42 23.49
CA ILE A 389 3.84 -6.33 22.48
C ILE A 389 4.50 -7.48 23.22
N THR A 390 4.45 -8.69 22.67
CA THR A 390 5.15 -9.81 23.30
C THR A 390 6.66 -9.54 23.36
N PRO A 391 7.27 -9.64 24.56
CA PRO A 391 8.71 -9.46 24.71
C PRO A 391 9.52 -10.69 24.27
N GLU A 392 8.87 -11.74 23.85
CA GLU A 392 9.48 -13.05 23.56
C GLU A 392 9.08 -13.57 22.19
N ILE A 393 10.07 -14.05 21.44
CA ILE A 393 9.87 -14.79 20.17
C ILE A 393 10.67 -16.10 20.27
N ILE A 394 10.06 -17.18 19.79
CA ILE A 394 10.74 -18.47 19.62
C ILE A 394 11.06 -18.65 18.13
N ALA A 395 12.35 -18.59 17.82
CA ALA A 395 12.85 -18.88 16.48
C ALA A 395 13.05 -20.39 16.36
N SER A 396 12.13 -21.07 15.67
CA SER A 396 12.12 -22.53 15.50
C SER A 396 11.96 -22.92 14.02
N GLY A 397 12.49 -24.09 13.64
CA GLY A 397 12.32 -24.65 12.30
C GLY A 397 13.07 -23.92 11.17
N ALA A 398 13.87 -22.90 11.48
CA ALA A 398 14.71 -22.18 10.52
C ALA A 398 16.17 -22.62 10.61
N SER A 399 16.94 -22.41 9.55
CA SER A 399 18.40 -22.45 9.62
C SER A 399 18.87 -21.36 10.55
N ILE A 400 19.46 -21.71 11.68
CA ILE A 400 20.00 -20.79 12.67
C ILE A 400 21.51 -20.73 12.47
N GLY A 401 22.02 -19.53 12.14
CA GLY A 401 23.44 -19.28 11.93
C GLY A 401 24.23 -19.11 13.22
N GLU A 402 25.48 -18.69 13.08
CA GLU A 402 26.37 -18.34 14.21
C GLU A 402 25.98 -17.00 14.84
N GLU A 403 25.48 -16.08 14.01
CA GLU A 403 24.99 -14.76 14.43
C GLU A 403 23.50 -14.63 14.12
N MET A 404 22.79 -14.01 15.03
CA MET A 404 21.39 -13.64 14.89
C MET A 404 21.26 -12.12 15.00
N ALA A 405 20.47 -11.49 14.14
CA ALA A 405 20.17 -10.08 14.27
C ALA A 405 18.76 -9.86 14.79
N VAL A 406 18.59 -8.87 15.67
CA VAL A 406 17.32 -8.45 16.24
C VAL A 406 17.12 -6.98 15.96
N ARG A 407 16.00 -6.62 15.34
CA ARG A 407 15.63 -5.23 15.05
C ARG A 407 14.38 -4.86 15.81
N LEU A 408 14.43 -3.73 16.49
CA LEU A 408 13.36 -3.11 17.25
C LEU A 408 12.91 -1.84 16.52
N VAL A 409 11.61 -1.69 16.36
CA VAL A 409 11.00 -0.53 15.68
C VAL A 409 9.99 0.09 16.63
N TYR A 410 10.22 1.34 17.03
CA TYR A 410 9.40 2.06 17.97
C TYR A 410 8.28 2.85 17.28
N ALA A 411 7.25 3.21 18.05
CA ALA A 411 6.09 3.93 17.54
C ALA A 411 6.42 5.31 16.93
N ASP A 412 7.51 5.94 17.36
CA ASP A 412 8.03 7.21 16.82
C ASP A 412 8.85 7.03 15.52
N GLY A 413 9.06 5.79 15.05
CA GLY A 413 9.88 5.48 13.89
C GLY A 413 11.33 5.22 14.19
N SER A 414 11.80 5.46 15.41
CA SER A 414 13.17 5.13 15.78
C SER A 414 13.41 3.62 15.75
N GLN A 415 14.65 3.23 15.43
CA GLN A 415 15.03 1.83 15.30
C GLN A 415 16.29 1.55 16.10
N LYS A 416 16.37 0.33 16.67
CA LYS A 416 17.58 -0.22 17.26
C LYS A 416 17.80 -1.63 16.70
N SER A 417 19.04 -1.95 16.39
CA SER A 417 19.41 -3.27 15.88
C SER A 417 20.59 -3.84 16.65
N TYR A 418 20.50 -5.10 16.98
CA TYR A 418 21.48 -5.84 17.77
C TYR A 418 21.93 -7.09 17.01
N VAL A 419 23.19 -7.46 17.19
CA VAL A 419 23.72 -8.78 16.77
C VAL A 419 24.03 -9.58 18.03
N VAL A 420 23.62 -10.83 18.07
CA VAL A 420 23.92 -11.76 19.16
C VAL A 420 24.53 -13.04 18.63
N LEU A 421 25.57 -13.53 19.30
CA LEU A 421 26.18 -14.83 19.02
C LEU A 421 25.24 -15.94 19.52
N VAL A 422 25.07 -16.96 18.69
CA VAL A 422 24.22 -18.10 19.01
C VAL A 422 25.01 -19.14 19.79
N PRO A 423 24.63 -19.45 21.05
CA PRO A 423 25.37 -20.42 21.86
C PRO A 423 25.45 -21.79 21.19
N GLY A 424 26.65 -22.39 21.18
CA GLY A 424 26.90 -23.74 20.64
C GLY A 424 26.93 -23.82 19.11
N LYS A 425 26.95 -22.68 18.41
CA LYS A 425 27.12 -22.59 16.95
C LYS A 425 28.47 -22.00 16.50
N SER A 426 29.25 -21.41 17.44
CA SER A 426 30.63 -20.98 17.12
C SER A 426 31.49 -22.19 16.81
N ALA A 427 32.19 -22.13 15.67
CA ALA A 427 33.10 -23.15 15.15
C ALA A 427 34.25 -23.47 16.10
#